data_1a9ccd969a3a861b731daca472dc38a9
#
_entry.id   1a9ccd969a3a861b731daca472dc38a9
#
_cell.length_a   1.000
_cell.length_b   1.000
_cell.length_c   1.000
_cell.angle_alpha   90.00
_cell.angle_beta   90.00
_cell.angle_gamma   90.00
#
_symmetry.space_group_name_H-M   'P 1'
#
loop_
_entity.id
_entity.type
_entity.pdbx_description
1 polymer ?
#
loop_
_entity_poly.entity_id
_entity_poly.type
_entity_poly.pdbx_seq_one_letter_code
_entity_poly.pdbx_strand_id
1 'polypeptide(L)'
;MEKRIIIAIFIMVFAQLYTKSQNRNTGMNYKPIGIIHTDYSPETGAPRQGILVADNSGTIEIFPEYRQALSTLDSFEYIILIYHFDKVESWDPVVEPPASDHDYEFGLFATRSPKRPNPIGFSVIKLDKIESGHLYVRGIDAFDGTPVLDIKPYLPSIDCVKSVQNDTMENRLGHHDEIFIKDSSFYK
;
A
#
# COMPACT_ATOMS: atom_id res chain seq x y z
N MET A 1 47.37 -29.57 -10.17
CA MET A 1 46.23 -30.05 -9.35
C MET A 1 45.70 -29.01 -8.39
N GLU A 2 46.52 -28.33 -7.66
CA GLU A 2 46.13 -27.32 -6.63
C GLU A 2 45.24 -26.18 -7.16
N LYS A 3 45.59 -25.56 -8.28
CA LYS A 3 44.81 -24.43 -8.85
C LYS A 3 43.36 -24.81 -9.19
N ARG A 4 43.13 -26.05 -9.62
CA ARG A 4 41.76 -26.54 -9.95
C ARG A 4 40.93 -26.77 -8.68
N ILE A 5 41.56 -27.18 -7.59
CA ILE A 5 40.93 -27.38 -6.29
C ILE A 5 40.53 -26.04 -5.66
N ILE A 6 41.38 -25.04 -5.77
CA ILE A 6 41.11 -23.69 -5.24
C ILE A 6 39.90 -23.05 -5.99
N ILE A 7 39.85 -23.19 -7.30
CA ILE A 7 38.72 -22.67 -8.11
C ILE A 7 37.42 -23.38 -7.74
N ALA A 8 37.44 -24.71 -7.54
CA ALA A 8 36.24 -25.46 -7.17
C ALA A 8 35.72 -25.05 -5.78
N ILE A 9 36.62 -24.81 -4.82
CA ILE A 9 36.27 -24.33 -3.48
C ILE A 9 35.66 -22.91 -3.56
N PHE A 10 36.24 -22.04 -4.39
CA PHE A 10 35.72 -20.68 -4.57
C PHE A 10 34.31 -20.67 -5.19
N ILE A 11 34.05 -21.55 -6.18
CA ILE A 11 32.74 -21.72 -6.79
C ILE A 11 31.72 -22.28 -5.79
N MET A 12 32.12 -23.28 -4.97
CA MET A 12 31.23 -23.81 -3.93
C MET A 12 30.89 -22.79 -2.85
N VAL A 13 31.86 -22.01 -2.38
CA VAL A 13 31.61 -20.95 -1.40
C VAL A 13 30.74 -19.84 -1.97
N PHE A 14 30.96 -19.46 -3.23
CA PHE A 14 30.13 -18.47 -3.91
C PHE A 14 28.71 -18.98 -4.15
N ALA A 15 28.54 -20.25 -4.52
CA ALA A 15 27.24 -20.89 -4.66
C ALA A 15 26.47 -20.98 -3.32
N GLN A 16 27.18 -21.28 -2.22
CA GLN A 16 26.59 -21.30 -0.87
C GLN A 16 26.21 -19.91 -0.37
N LEU A 17 27.01 -18.89 -0.68
CA LEU A 17 26.68 -17.49 -0.36
C LEU A 17 25.49 -17.00 -1.21
N TYR A 18 25.43 -17.39 -2.47
CA TYR A 18 24.32 -17.06 -3.37
C TYR A 18 23.01 -17.73 -2.93
N THR A 19 23.03 -19.02 -2.58
CA THR A 19 21.85 -19.74 -2.05
C THR A 19 21.41 -19.20 -0.70
N LYS A 20 22.35 -18.79 0.20
CA LYS A 20 22.03 -18.18 1.48
C LYS A 20 21.42 -16.78 1.32
N SER A 21 21.78 -16.05 0.25
CA SER A 21 21.17 -14.75 -0.10
C SER A 21 19.75 -14.90 -0.61
N GLN A 22 19.41 -16.01 -1.29
CA GLN A 22 18.09 -16.28 -1.84
C GLN A 22 17.06 -16.74 -0.78
N ASN A 23 17.52 -17.31 0.33
CA ASN A 23 16.61 -17.86 1.36
C ASN A 23 16.35 -16.82 2.47
N ARG A 24 15.87 -15.62 2.07
CA ARG A 24 15.29 -14.63 2.98
C ARG A 24 13.81 -14.91 3.26
N ASN A 25 13.43 -16.16 3.34
CA ASN A 25 12.11 -16.49 3.84
C ASN A 25 12.07 -16.17 5.34
N THR A 26 11.66 -14.95 5.66
CA THR A 26 11.55 -14.45 7.04
C THR A 26 10.41 -15.11 7.80
N GLY A 27 9.63 -15.99 7.16
CA GLY A 27 8.44 -16.60 7.76
C GLY A 27 7.34 -15.59 8.09
N MET A 28 7.42 -14.37 7.55
CA MET A 28 6.37 -13.36 7.73
C MET A 28 5.07 -13.85 7.11
N ASN A 29 4.03 -13.87 7.90
CA ASN A 29 2.67 -14.22 7.47
C ASN A 29 1.69 -13.27 8.15
N TYR A 30 1.09 -12.39 7.38
CA TYR A 30 0.05 -11.47 7.83
C TYR A 30 -1.33 -12.07 7.51
N LYS A 31 -2.25 -11.94 8.45
CA LYS A 31 -3.64 -12.34 8.28
C LYS A 31 -4.51 -11.10 8.17
N PRO A 32 -5.48 -11.08 7.26
CA PRO A 32 -6.47 -10.02 7.23
C PRO A 32 -7.25 -9.96 8.55
N ILE A 33 -7.52 -8.75 8.99
CA ILE A 33 -8.37 -8.48 10.16
C ILE A 33 -9.79 -8.05 9.76
N GLY A 34 -9.99 -7.77 8.47
CA GLY A 34 -11.25 -7.30 7.92
C GLY A 34 -11.18 -7.14 6.41
N ILE A 35 -12.26 -6.62 5.84
CA ILE A 35 -12.44 -6.40 4.41
C ILE A 35 -12.98 -4.99 4.17
N ILE A 36 -12.51 -4.33 3.11
CA ILE A 36 -13.02 -3.05 2.62
C ILE A 36 -14.20 -3.31 1.68
N HIS A 37 -15.25 -2.51 1.83
CA HIS A 37 -16.41 -2.48 0.92
C HIS A 37 -16.55 -1.08 0.33
N THR A 38 -16.50 -0.98 -0.99
CA THR A 38 -16.61 0.24 -1.78
C THR A 38 -17.30 -0.03 -3.12
N ASP A 39 -17.66 1.03 -3.84
CA ASP A 39 -18.16 0.94 -5.23
C ASP A 39 -17.01 0.85 -6.26
N TYR A 40 -15.75 0.76 -5.81
CA TYR A 40 -14.59 0.72 -6.67
C TYR A 40 -14.20 -0.71 -7.03
N SER A 41 -13.88 -0.91 -8.32
CA SER A 41 -13.40 -2.18 -8.86
C SER A 41 -12.34 -1.93 -9.93
N PRO A 42 -11.63 -2.97 -10.41
CA PRO A 42 -10.75 -2.82 -11.56
C PRO A 42 -11.45 -2.28 -12.82
N GLU A 43 -12.76 -2.51 -12.96
CA GLU A 43 -13.56 -2.04 -14.10
C GLU A 43 -14.02 -0.58 -13.94
N THR A 44 -14.35 -0.16 -12.73
CA THR A 44 -14.80 1.20 -12.43
C THR A 44 -13.68 2.16 -12.11
N GLY A 45 -12.52 1.64 -11.70
CA GLY A 45 -11.38 2.40 -11.20
C GLY A 45 -11.56 2.85 -9.75
N ALA A 46 -10.54 3.51 -9.21
CA ALA A 46 -10.52 4.10 -7.89
C ALA A 46 -9.76 5.43 -7.89
N PRO A 47 -9.97 6.30 -6.88
CA PRO A 47 -9.14 7.49 -6.70
C PRO A 47 -7.67 7.12 -6.50
N ARG A 48 -6.75 7.94 -7.00
CA ARG A 48 -5.30 7.76 -6.75
C ARG A 48 -4.94 7.95 -5.28
N GLN A 49 -5.62 8.87 -4.63
CA GLN A 49 -5.54 9.14 -3.19
C GLN A 49 -6.94 9.51 -2.71
N GLY A 50 -7.52 8.70 -1.89
CA GLY A 50 -8.91 8.86 -1.47
C GLY A 50 -9.20 10.17 -0.76
N ILE A 51 -8.23 10.69 -0.01
CA ILE A 51 -8.37 11.96 0.72
C ILE A 51 -8.57 13.18 -0.20
N LEU A 52 -8.21 13.07 -1.48
CA LEU A 52 -8.41 14.14 -2.48
C LEU A 52 -9.84 14.15 -3.06
N VAL A 53 -10.65 13.14 -2.75
CA VAL A 53 -12.04 13.02 -3.23
C VAL A 53 -13.00 13.27 -2.07
N ALA A 54 -13.69 14.41 -2.09
CA ALA A 54 -14.45 14.92 -0.94
C ALA A 54 -15.57 13.98 -0.45
N ASP A 55 -16.26 13.32 -1.36
CA ASP A 55 -17.52 12.61 -1.07
C ASP A 55 -17.41 11.07 -1.22
N ASN A 56 -16.19 10.51 -1.34
CA ASN A 56 -16.05 9.06 -1.40
C ASN A 56 -16.30 8.44 -0.03
N SER A 57 -17.08 7.40 0.02
CA SER A 57 -17.39 6.67 1.23
C SER A 57 -17.14 5.18 1.04
N GLY A 58 -16.93 4.49 2.13
CA GLY A 58 -16.83 3.04 2.16
C GLY A 58 -17.11 2.52 3.55
N THR A 59 -17.11 1.21 3.66
CA THR A 59 -17.27 0.50 4.92
C THR A 59 -16.14 -0.50 5.10
N ILE A 60 -15.60 -0.62 6.30
CA ILE A 60 -14.62 -1.63 6.66
C ILE A 60 -15.30 -2.61 7.60
N GLU A 61 -15.49 -3.84 7.16
CA GLU A 61 -15.98 -4.93 8.02
C GLU A 61 -14.81 -5.54 8.76
N ILE A 62 -14.87 -5.54 10.10
CA ILE A 62 -13.88 -6.20 10.94
C ILE A 62 -14.38 -7.59 11.35
N PHE A 63 -13.53 -8.60 11.19
CA PHE A 63 -13.87 -9.97 11.52
C PHE A 63 -14.18 -10.12 13.02
N PRO A 64 -15.12 -11.00 13.38
CA PRO A 64 -15.65 -11.07 14.74
C PRO A 64 -14.59 -11.17 15.83
N GLU A 65 -13.53 -11.93 15.60
CA GLU A 65 -12.43 -12.17 16.54
C GLU A 65 -11.59 -10.93 16.86
N TYR A 66 -11.63 -9.89 15.98
CA TYR A 66 -10.87 -8.65 16.16
C TYR A 66 -11.72 -7.46 16.62
N ARG A 67 -13.05 -7.59 16.70
CA ARG A 67 -13.96 -6.47 16.99
C ARG A 67 -13.72 -5.81 18.35
N GLN A 68 -13.24 -6.58 19.33
CA GLN A 68 -12.92 -6.02 20.65
C GLN A 68 -11.78 -4.97 20.56
N ALA A 69 -10.88 -5.09 19.59
CA ALA A 69 -9.80 -4.13 19.37
C ALA A 69 -10.27 -2.76 18.86
N LEU A 70 -11.53 -2.62 18.43
CA LEU A 70 -12.14 -1.35 18.04
C LEU A 70 -12.50 -0.44 19.22
N SER A 71 -12.40 -0.94 20.45
CA SER A 71 -12.70 -0.17 21.65
C SER A 71 -11.92 1.15 21.66
N THR A 72 -12.62 2.27 21.86
CA THR A 72 -12.08 3.65 21.88
C THR A 72 -11.58 4.21 20.56
N LEU A 73 -11.58 3.45 19.46
CA LEU A 73 -11.16 3.95 18.15
C LEU A 73 -12.09 5.06 17.64
N ASP A 74 -13.34 5.06 18.00
CA ASP A 74 -14.34 6.10 17.71
C ASP A 74 -14.05 7.47 18.34
N SER A 75 -13.06 7.54 19.23
CA SER A 75 -12.56 8.81 19.79
C SER A 75 -11.65 9.57 18.80
N PHE A 76 -11.27 8.95 17.68
CA PHE A 76 -10.39 9.55 16.67
C PHE A 76 -11.19 9.90 15.42
N GLU A 77 -10.97 11.11 14.90
CA GLU A 77 -11.62 11.57 13.67
C GLU A 77 -11.01 10.93 12.42
N TYR A 78 -9.70 10.67 12.43
CA TYR A 78 -8.96 10.03 11.34
C TYR A 78 -8.23 8.80 11.82
N ILE A 79 -8.14 7.83 10.92
CA ILE A 79 -7.39 6.59 11.12
C ILE A 79 -6.43 6.36 9.96
N ILE A 80 -5.36 5.61 10.25
CA ILE A 80 -4.43 5.06 9.27
C ILE A 80 -4.92 3.65 8.96
N LEU A 81 -5.21 3.38 7.69
CA LEU A 81 -5.58 2.07 7.20
C LEU A 81 -4.40 1.45 6.45
N ILE A 82 -4.05 0.22 6.82
CA ILE A 82 -3.03 -0.59 6.15
C ILE A 82 -3.74 -1.81 5.57
N TYR A 83 -3.55 -2.02 4.25
CA TYR A 83 -4.28 -3.05 3.52
C TYR A 83 -3.39 -3.71 2.45
N HIS A 84 -3.86 -4.79 1.87
CA HIS A 84 -3.14 -5.55 0.85
C HIS A 84 -3.77 -5.32 -0.52
N PHE A 85 -2.98 -4.88 -1.49
CA PHE A 85 -3.40 -4.80 -2.89
C PHE A 85 -3.44 -6.20 -3.51
N ASP A 86 -4.47 -6.97 -3.22
CA ASP A 86 -4.62 -8.39 -3.58
C ASP A 86 -4.80 -8.65 -5.09
N LYS A 87 -5.06 -7.61 -5.87
CA LYS A 87 -5.18 -7.68 -7.33
C LYS A 87 -3.86 -7.42 -8.06
N VAL A 88 -2.77 -7.13 -7.34
CA VAL A 88 -1.46 -6.85 -7.92
C VAL A 88 -0.69 -8.15 -8.12
N GLU A 89 -0.34 -8.46 -9.38
CA GLU A 89 0.34 -9.70 -9.75
C GLU A 89 1.85 -9.54 -9.99
N SER A 90 2.30 -8.31 -10.27
CA SER A 90 3.69 -8.03 -10.63
C SER A 90 4.17 -6.70 -10.07
N TRP A 91 5.47 -6.45 -10.11
CA TRP A 91 6.07 -5.18 -9.74
C TRP A 91 7.24 -4.83 -10.66
N ASP A 92 7.53 -3.54 -10.77
CA ASP A 92 8.66 -3.01 -11.51
C ASP A 92 9.49 -2.07 -10.65
N PRO A 93 10.83 -2.06 -10.78
CA PRO A 93 11.69 -1.19 -9.98
C PRO A 93 11.57 0.29 -10.35
N VAL A 94 11.09 0.58 -11.55
CA VAL A 94 10.86 1.91 -12.10
C VAL A 94 9.44 1.98 -12.63
N VAL A 95 8.75 3.07 -12.38
CA VAL A 95 7.34 3.26 -12.75
C VAL A 95 7.09 4.65 -13.29
N GLU A 96 6.05 4.76 -14.08
CA GLU A 96 5.51 6.01 -14.62
C GLU A 96 4.08 6.18 -14.06
N PRO A 97 3.92 6.91 -12.93
CA PRO A 97 2.59 7.10 -12.35
C PRO A 97 1.68 7.87 -13.32
N PRO A 98 0.37 7.58 -13.34
CA PRO A 98 -0.60 8.34 -14.13
C PRO A 98 -0.52 9.84 -13.83
N ALA A 99 -0.64 10.68 -14.87
CA ALA A 99 -0.51 12.15 -14.82
C ALA A 99 0.82 12.68 -14.24
N SER A 100 1.83 11.82 -14.09
CA SER A 100 3.18 12.27 -13.76
C SER A 100 3.86 12.92 -14.97
N ASP A 101 4.98 13.59 -14.72
CA ASP A 101 5.87 14.08 -15.76
C ASP A 101 6.42 12.89 -16.58
N HIS A 102 5.92 12.70 -17.81
CA HIS A 102 6.26 11.56 -18.67
C HIS A 102 7.71 11.57 -19.15
N ASP A 103 8.42 12.69 -19.01
CA ASP A 103 9.84 12.77 -19.30
C ASP A 103 10.71 12.30 -18.13
N TYR A 104 10.09 11.81 -17.06
CA TYR A 104 10.78 11.42 -15.84
C TYR A 104 10.38 10.02 -15.34
N GLU A 105 11.36 9.14 -15.23
CA GLU A 105 11.20 7.82 -14.64
C GLU A 105 11.33 7.90 -13.11
N PHE A 106 10.37 7.31 -12.38
CA PHE A 106 10.39 7.29 -10.94
C PHE A 106 10.81 5.91 -10.41
N GLY A 107 11.76 5.88 -9.50
CA GLY A 107 11.98 4.67 -8.70
C GLY A 107 10.69 4.31 -7.95
N LEU A 108 10.31 3.05 -7.93
CA LEU A 108 9.06 2.59 -7.33
C LEU A 108 8.83 3.12 -5.91
N PHE A 109 9.88 3.12 -5.08
CA PHE A 109 9.78 3.55 -3.68
C PHE A 109 9.67 5.07 -3.49
N ALA A 110 9.88 5.85 -4.56
CA ALA A 110 9.59 7.28 -4.58
C ALA A 110 8.12 7.58 -4.96
N THR A 111 7.29 6.57 -5.12
CA THR A 111 5.88 6.67 -5.52
C THR A 111 4.98 5.91 -4.55
N ARG A 112 3.66 6.07 -4.71
CA ARG A 112 2.64 5.27 -4.04
C ARG A 112 1.98 4.25 -4.96
N SER A 113 2.65 3.85 -6.05
CA SER A 113 2.18 2.79 -6.95
C SER A 113 1.86 1.51 -6.17
N PRO A 114 0.75 0.83 -6.46
CA PRO A 114 0.39 -0.44 -5.80
C PRO A 114 1.28 -1.61 -6.23
N LYS A 115 1.92 -1.52 -7.42
CA LYS A 115 2.78 -2.58 -7.98
C LYS A 115 4.13 -2.66 -7.25
N ARG A 116 4.11 -3.22 -6.05
CA ARG A 116 5.24 -3.29 -5.13
C ARG A 116 5.63 -4.73 -4.82
N PRO A 117 6.91 -5.01 -4.44
CA PRO A 117 7.34 -6.35 -4.00
C PRO A 117 6.51 -6.89 -2.83
N ASN A 118 6.07 -6.00 -1.94
CA ASN A 118 5.06 -6.24 -0.93
C ASN A 118 3.95 -5.23 -1.22
N PRO A 119 2.85 -5.64 -1.85
CA PRO A 119 1.79 -4.73 -2.29
C PRO A 119 0.91 -4.28 -1.12
N ILE A 120 1.51 -3.49 -0.23
CA ILE A 120 0.86 -2.92 0.96
C ILE A 120 0.40 -1.51 0.65
N GLY A 121 -0.89 -1.27 0.87
CA GLY A 121 -1.54 0.02 0.79
C GLY A 121 -1.52 0.75 2.14
N PHE A 122 -1.52 2.07 2.07
CA PHE A 122 -1.57 2.97 3.22
C PHE A 122 -2.46 4.17 2.86
N SER A 123 -3.50 4.41 3.66
CA SER A 123 -4.38 5.57 3.50
C SER A 123 -4.71 6.19 4.85
N VAL A 124 -4.73 7.51 4.91
CA VAL A 124 -5.32 8.26 6.03
C VAL A 124 -6.75 8.58 5.65
N ILE A 125 -7.70 8.04 6.40
CA ILE A 125 -9.13 8.12 6.08
C ILE A 125 -9.91 8.67 7.27
N LYS A 126 -11.02 9.34 6.97
CA LYS A 126 -11.92 9.85 8.01
C LYS A 126 -12.81 8.73 8.54
N LEU A 127 -12.91 8.62 9.86
CA LEU A 127 -13.82 7.72 10.54
C LEU A 127 -15.09 8.49 10.92
N ASP A 128 -16.23 8.12 10.34
CA ASP A 128 -17.51 8.76 10.65
C ASP A 128 -18.21 8.09 11.83
N LYS A 129 -18.22 6.74 11.88
CA LYS A 129 -18.78 5.98 13.00
C LYS A 129 -18.31 4.52 13.00
N ILE A 130 -18.47 3.86 14.12
CA ILE A 130 -18.31 2.41 14.27
C ILE A 130 -19.66 1.81 14.76
N GLU A 131 -20.14 0.78 14.08
CA GLU A 131 -21.39 0.11 14.44
C GLU A 131 -21.33 -1.38 14.10
N SER A 132 -21.57 -2.23 15.10
CA SER A 132 -21.64 -3.70 14.93
C SER A 132 -20.41 -4.33 14.26
N GLY A 133 -19.21 -3.76 14.46
CA GLY A 133 -17.97 -4.24 13.87
C GLY A 133 -17.69 -3.69 12.46
N HIS A 134 -18.49 -2.73 12.01
CA HIS A 134 -18.29 -2.00 10.75
C HIS A 134 -17.84 -0.57 11.03
N LEU A 135 -16.78 -0.14 10.35
CA LEU A 135 -16.32 1.24 10.34
C LEU A 135 -16.87 1.91 9.08
N TYR A 136 -17.61 2.99 9.26
CA TYR A 136 -18.08 3.84 8.16
C TYR A 136 -17.07 4.96 7.97
N VAL A 137 -16.51 5.06 6.77
CA VAL A 137 -15.33 5.87 6.50
C VAL A 137 -15.48 6.71 5.23
N ARG A 138 -14.69 7.80 5.14
CA ARG A 138 -14.52 8.60 3.93
C ARG A 138 -13.04 8.77 3.59
N GLY A 139 -12.75 9.01 2.31
CA GLY A 139 -11.39 9.14 1.83
C GLY A 139 -10.73 7.80 1.50
N ILE A 140 -11.53 6.76 1.19
CA ILE A 140 -11.04 5.43 0.81
C ILE A 140 -10.71 5.37 -0.68
N ASP A 141 -9.64 4.67 -1.05
CA ASP A 141 -9.14 4.52 -2.42
C ASP A 141 -8.84 3.06 -2.80
N ALA A 142 -9.37 2.12 -2.06
CA ALA A 142 -9.19 0.70 -2.31
C ALA A 142 -10.42 0.08 -2.99
N PHE A 143 -10.22 -0.99 -3.76
CA PHE A 143 -11.29 -1.75 -4.38
C PHE A 143 -12.12 -2.54 -3.36
N ASP A 144 -13.35 -2.83 -3.75
CA ASP A 144 -14.20 -3.76 -3.00
C ASP A 144 -13.52 -5.11 -2.80
N GLY A 145 -13.68 -5.69 -1.62
CA GLY A 145 -13.06 -6.94 -1.22
C GLY A 145 -11.59 -6.85 -0.80
N THR A 146 -10.96 -5.66 -0.80
CA THR A 146 -9.56 -5.50 -0.40
C THR A 146 -9.34 -5.89 1.06
N PRO A 147 -8.37 -6.81 1.36
CA PRO A 147 -8.08 -7.25 2.71
C PRO A 147 -7.41 -6.18 3.56
N VAL A 148 -7.93 -5.93 4.77
CA VAL A 148 -7.34 -5.03 5.77
C VAL A 148 -6.32 -5.79 6.61
N LEU A 149 -5.13 -5.23 6.79
CA LEU A 149 -4.04 -5.81 7.56
C LEU A 149 -3.91 -5.18 8.95
N ASP A 150 -4.15 -3.87 9.08
CA ASP A 150 -4.01 -3.14 10.33
C ASP A 150 -4.78 -1.81 10.30
N ILE A 151 -5.13 -1.32 11.49
CA ILE A 151 -5.72 0.01 11.69
C ILE A 151 -4.98 0.68 12.84
N LYS A 152 -4.63 1.96 12.66
CA LYS A 152 -4.02 2.79 13.70
C LYS A 152 -4.75 4.12 13.81
N PRO A 153 -4.81 4.75 15.00
CA PRO A 153 -5.28 6.12 15.09
C PRO A 153 -4.30 7.06 14.34
N TYR A 154 -4.83 8.06 13.65
CA TYR A 154 -4.01 9.16 13.13
C TYR A 154 -3.82 10.20 14.22
N LEU A 155 -2.57 10.49 14.55
CA LEU A 155 -2.18 11.41 15.62
C LEU A 155 -1.44 12.62 15.02
N PRO A 156 -2.10 13.76 14.78
CA PRO A 156 -1.47 14.93 14.15
C PRO A 156 -0.18 15.39 14.82
N SER A 157 -0.05 15.17 16.13
CA SER A 157 1.15 15.54 16.90
C SER A 157 2.42 14.78 16.53
N ILE A 158 2.28 13.57 15.93
CA ILE A 158 3.41 12.73 15.54
C ILE A 158 3.39 12.35 14.06
N ASP A 159 2.23 12.30 13.40
CA ASP A 159 2.09 11.86 12.02
C ASP A 159 2.22 13.01 11.01
N CYS A 160 1.96 14.27 11.45
CA CYS A 160 2.09 15.46 10.61
C CYS A 160 3.49 16.06 10.71
N VAL A 161 4.43 15.56 9.89
CA VAL A 161 5.82 16.06 9.84
C VAL A 161 5.94 17.09 8.73
N LYS A 162 6.36 18.32 9.09
CA LYS A 162 6.64 19.36 8.09
C LYS A 162 7.89 19.00 7.29
N SER A 163 7.79 18.99 5.97
CA SER A 163 8.90 18.79 5.04
C SER A 163 8.93 19.93 4.04
N VAL A 164 10.15 20.35 3.67
CA VAL A 164 10.40 21.42 2.69
C VAL A 164 11.17 20.95 1.46
N GLN A 165 11.47 19.64 1.34
CA GLN A 165 12.38 19.12 0.32
C GLN A 165 11.71 18.44 -0.86
N ASN A 166 10.43 18.20 -0.83
CA ASN A 166 9.72 17.36 -1.80
C ASN A 166 8.83 18.11 -2.79
N ASP A 167 8.68 19.44 -2.67
CA ASP A 167 7.77 20.22 -3.51
C ASP A 167 8.00 19.96 -5.01
N THR A 168 9.26 19.95 -5.46
CA THR A 168 9.58 19.72 -6.88
C THR A 168 9.24 18.32 -7.34
N MET A 169 9.53 17.29 -6.53
CA MET A 169 9.21 15.90 -6.85
C MET A 169 7.71 15.61 -6.72
N GLU A 170 7.06 16.19 -5.74
CA GLU A 170 5.63 16.08 -5.55
C GLU A 170 4.86 16.66 -6.74
N ASN A 171 5.29 17.82 -7.25
CA ASN A 171 4.73 18.42 -8.47
C ASN A 171 4.93 17.51 -9.70
N ARG A 172 6.10 16.87 -9.86
CA ARG A 172 6.35 15.93 -10.97
C ARG A 172 5.48 14.68 -10.91
N LEU A 173 5.08 14.24 -9.72
CA LEU A 173 4.16 13.10 -9.56
C LEU A 173 2.73 13.42 -10.03
N GLY A 174 2.34 14.68 -10.11
CA GLY A 174 1.05 15.13 -10.67
C GLY A 174 -0.17 14.54 -9.96
N HIS A 175 -0.05 14.16 -8.67
CA HIS A 175 -1.13 13.42 -7.98
C HIS A 175 -2.36 14.30 -7.64
N HIS A 176 -2.27 15.61 -7.84
CA HIS A 176 -3.42 16.52 -7.76
C HIS A 176 -4.15 16.69 -9.09
N ASP A 177 -3.57 16.27 -10.22
CA ASP A 177 -4.13 16.50 -11.55
C ASP A 177 -5.16 15.42 -11.92
N GLU A 178 -4.76 14.24 -12.25
CA GLU A 178 -5.66 13.14 -12.59
C GLU A 178 -6.00 12.30 -11.35
N ILE A 179 -7.03 12.71 -10.61
CA ILE A 179 -7.38 12.14 -9.29
C ILE A 179 -7.96 10.72 -9.41
N PHE A 180 -8.65 10.40 -10.52
CA PHE A 180 -9.36 9.14 -10.68
C PHE A 180 -8.78 8.27 -11.79
N ILE A 181 -8.33 7.06 -11.46
CA ILE A 181 -7.76 6.10 -12.42
C ILE A 181 -8.86 5.12 -12.87
N LYS A 182 -9.19 5.19 -14.16
CA LYS A 182 -10.17 4.29 -14.80
C LYS A 182 -9.52 3.17 -15.62
N ASP A 183 -8.21 3.23 -15.84
CA ASP A 183 -7.51 2.23 -16.65
C ASP A 183 -7.24 0.96 -15.83
N SER A 184 -7.97 -0.12 -16.17
CA SER A 184 -7.80 -1.43 -15.53
C SER A 184 -6.41 -2.04 -15.77
N SER A 185 -5.68 -1.61 -16.81
CA SER A 185 -4.31 -2.10 -17.08
C SER A 185 -3.31 -1.66 -16.02
N PHE A 186 -3.59 -0.56 -15.34
CA PHE A 186 -2.75 -0.06 -14.24
C PHE A 186 -2.65 -1.06 -13.07
N TYR A 187 -3.66 -1.90 -12.88
CA TYR A 187 -3.75 -2.85 -11.77
C TYR A 187 -3.30 -4.29 -12.14
N LYS A 188 -2.97 -4.54 -13.41
CA LYS A 188 -2.52 -5.86 -13.92
C LYS A 188 -0.97 -5.97 -13.96
#